data_08c9c1be09177589256e0edd4e353c58
#
_entry.id   08c9c1be09177589256e0edd4e353c58
#
_cell.length_a   1.000
_cell.length_b   1.000
_cell.length_c   1.000
_cell.angle_alpha   90.00
_cell.angle_beta   90.00
_cell.angle_gamma   90.00
#
_symmetry.space_group_name_H-M   'P 1'
#
loop_
_entity.id
_entity.type
_entity.pdbx_description
1 polymer ?
#
loop_
_entity_poly.entity_id
_entity_poly.type
_entity_poly.pdbx_seq_one_letter_code
_entity_poly.pdbx_strand_id
1 'polypeptide(L)'
;ILKIRIPCNWAQIHEGQIDSAHSSSLHSSDMVPARVEGAAADDKSWYRPSTDKSPRMQTQTTSYGFHYAAIRRPIKNADTHNYLRITEFIAPYYSLIPPNNMYNVASVIVPIDDVTTAFHFIAWGPRNGTVPSTEEWRKFAHARKGIDVNERWEPVRTIENNFLQDRQAMKLGNFSGIQGIPNQDIAMWVTQ
;
A
#
# COMPACT_ATOMS: atom_id res chain seq x y z
N ILE A 1 -2.82 12.96 7.28
CA ILE A 1 -3.08 12.99 5.83
C ILE A 1 -1.88 13.56 5.10
N LEU A 2 -1.54 13.01 3.95
CA LEU A 2 -0.54 13.54 3.03
C LEU A 2 -1.09 13.61 1.60
N LYS A 3 -0.36 14.30 0.71
CA LYS A 3 -0.69 14.44 -0.70
C LYS A 3 0.55 14.15 -1.54
N ILE A 4 0.35 13.46 -2.67
CA ILE A 4 1.36 13.30 -3.72
C ILE A 4 0.66 13.55 -5.06
N ARG A 5 1.30 14.29 -5.96
CA ARG A 5 0.84 14.49 -7.32
C ARG A 5 1.55 13.48 -8.22
N ILE A 6 0.82 12.50 -8.71
CA ILE A 6 1.37 11.37 -9.46
C ILE A 6 1.08 11.57 -10.95
N PRO A 7 2.09 11.45 -11.84
CA PRO A 7 1.93 11.62 -13.28
C PRO A 7 1.39 10.34 -13.94
N CYS A 8 0.18 9.95 -13.59
CA CYS A 8 -0.55 8.87 -14.25
C CYS A 8 -2.07 9.06 -14.12
N ASN A 9 -2.81 8.30 -14.89
CA ASN A 9 -4.28 8.28 -14.82
C ASN A 9 -4.75 7.70 -13.48
N TRP A 10 -5.83 8.27 -12.95
CA TRP A 10 -6.40 7.87 -11.66
C TRP A 10 -6.86 6.40 -11.62
N ALA A 11 -7.30 5.85 -12.75
CA ALA A 11 -7.75 4.46 -12.82
C ALA A 11 -6.60 3.48 -12.58
N GLN A 12 -5.39 3.77 -13.11
CA GLN A 12 -4.19 2.95 -12.87
C GLN A 12 -3.84 2.88 -11.36
N ILE A 13 -3.99 4.00 -10.66
CA ILE A 13 -3.79 4.02 -9.20
C ILE A 13 -4.86 3.18 -8.50
N HIS A 14 -6.13 3.28 -8.91
CA HIS A 14 -7.20 2.47 -8.33
C HIS A 14 -6.98 0.97 -8.55
N GLU A 15 -6.59 0.55 -9.74
CA GLU A 15 -6.29 -0.85 -10.02
C GLU A 15 -5.25 -1.39 -9.04
N GLY A 16 -4.16 -0.66 -8.79
CA GLY A 16 -3.16 -1.04 -7.79
C GLY A 16 -3.68 -1.01 -6.36
N GLN A 17 -4.50 -0.03 -6.00
CA GLN A 17 -5.03 0.11 -4.63
C GLN A 17 -6.04 -0.98 -4.26
N ILE A 18 -6.79 -1.49 -5.22
CA ILE A 18 -7.74 -2.59 -5.00
C ILE A 18 -7.15 -3.97 -5.28
N ASP A 19 -5.89 -4.08 -5.69
CA ASP A 19 -5.18 -5.36 -5.80
C ASP A 19 -4.54 -5.76 -4.47
N SER A 20 -5.00 -6.84 -3.86
CA SER A 20 -4.39 -7.40 -2.65
C SER A 20 -3.29 -8.42 -2.93
N ALA A 21 -3.12 -8.86 -4.18
CA ALA A 21 -2.14 -9.89 -4.54
C ALA A 21 -0.74 -9.30 -4.77
N HIS A 22 -0.61 -8.14 -5.44
CA HIS A 22 0.67 -7.51 -5.78
C HIS A 22 1.59 -7.34 -4.58
N SER A 23 1.01 -6.99 -3.45
CA SER A 23 1.75 -6.70 -2.22
C SER A 23 2.56 -7.90 -1.69
N SER A 24 2.21 -9.12 -2.08
CA SER A 24 2.97 -10.34 -1.72
C SER A 24 4.19 -10.58 -2.61
N SER A 25 4.29 -9.88 -3.73
CA SER A 25 5.39 -9.94 -4.70
C SER A 25 6.15 -8.63 -4.74
N LEU A 26 5.51 -7.55 -5.14
CA LEU A 26 6.13 -6.23 -5.28
C LEU A 26 6.77 -5.74 -3.97
N HIS A 27 6.07 -5.89 -2.84
CA HIS A 27 6.55 -5.46 -1.53
C HIS A 27 7.22 -6.56 -0.72
N SER A 28 7.59 -7.68 -1.33
CA SER A 28 8.09 -8.86 -0.61
C SER A 28 9.38 -8.63 0.19
N SER A 29 10.15 -7.61 -0.15
CA SER A 29 11.34 -7.22 0.58
C SER A 29 11.05 -6.37 1.82
N ASP A 30 9.92 -5.66 1.84
CA ASP A 30 9.49 -4.78 2.94
C ASP A 30 8.38 -5.42 3.79
N MET A 31 7.53 -6.26 3.18
CA MET A 31 6.40 -6.93 3.82
C MET A 31 6.66 -8.42 4.00
N VAL A 32 7.52 -8.75 4.95
CA VAL A 32 7.90 -10.15 5.22
C VAL A 32 6.81 -10.90 6.00
N PRO A 33 6.67 -12.23 5.80
CA PRO A 33 5.77 -13.05 6.60
C PRO A 33 6.19 -13.08 8.07
N ALA A 34 5.24 -12.96 8.99
CA ALA A 34 5.48 -13.12 10.41
C ALA A 34 5.78 -14.59 10.71
N ARG A 35 6.99 -14.87 11.17
CA ARG A 35 7.45 -16.23 11.55
C ARG A 35 7.39 -16.48 13.05
N VAL A 36 7.20 -15.43 13.83
CA VAL A 36 7.23 -15.45 15.28
C VAL A 36 5.82 -15.33 15.84
N GLU A 37 5.53 -16.04 16.92
CA GLU A 37 4.25 -16.01 17.61
C GLU A 37 3.96 -14.62 18.18
N GLY A 38 2.75 -14.10 17.96
CA GLY A 38 2.33 -12.80 18.44
C GLY A 38 2.84 -11.58 17.66
N ALA A 39 3.90 -11.72 16.86
CA ALA A 39 4.55 -10.59 16.18
C ALA A 39 3.61 -9.79 15.28
N ALA A 40 2.67 -10.44 14.62
CA ALA A 40 1.76 -9.77 13.69
C ALA A 40 0.61 -9.00 14.37
N ALA A 41 0.29 -9.31 15.64
CA ALA A 41 -0.80 -8.67 16.38
C ALA A 41 -0.37 -7.35 17.03
N ASP A 42 0.86 -7.32 17.55
CA ASP A 42 1.38 -6.21 18.36
C ASP A 42 2.40 -5.34 17.61
N ASP A 43 2.84 -5.81 16.45
CA ASP A 43 3.88 -5.13 15.68
C ASP A 43 3.29 -4.02 14.82
N LYS A 44 3.90 -2.84 14.89
CA LYS A 44 3.63 -1.68 14.02
C LYS A 44 4.13 -1.90 12.59
N SER A 45 4.86 -3.00 12.35
CA SER A 45 5.37 -3.36 11.04
C SER A 45 4.28 -3.99 10.15
N TRP A 46 4.58 -4.09 8.87
CA TRP A 46 3.70 -4.69 7.85
C TRP A 46 3.84 -6.21 7.78
N TYR A 47 4.14 -6.89 8.88
CA TYR A 47 4.21 -8.33 8.93
C TYR A 47 2.86 -9.00 8.62
N ARG A 48 2.92 -10.11 7.92
CA ARG A 48 1.76 -10.91 7.56
C ARG A 48 1.81 -12.26 8.22
N PRO A 49 0.74 -12.73 8.84
CA PRO A 49 0.66 -14.07 9.41
C PRO A 49 0.39 -15.14 8.33
N SER A 50 0.90 -14.95 7.11
CA SER A 50 0.72 -15.86 5.99
C SER A 50 1.90 -15.78 5.02
N THR A 51 2.29 -16.94 4.46
CA THR A 51 3.25 -17.05 3.35
C THR A 51 2.56 -17.16 2.00
N ASP A 52 1.23 -17.23 1.98
CA ASP A 52 0.43 -17.37 0.78
C ASP A 52 0.44 -16.07 -0.05
N LYS A 53 0.96 -16.15 -1.27
CA LYS A 53 1.10 -15.03 -2.19
C LYS A 53 -0.15 -14.81 -3.06
N SER A 54 -0.98 -15.84 -3.21
CA SER A 54 -2.14 -15.83 -4.11
C SER A 54 -3.44 -15.98 -3.32
N PRO A 55 -4.00 -14.89 -2.79
CA PRO A 55 -5.23 -14.98 -2.03
C PRO A 55 -6.41 -15.42 -2.88
N ARG A 56 -7.32 -16.19 -2.29
CA ARG A 56 -8.65 -16.37 -2.85
C ARG A 56 -9.48 -15.12 -2.57
N MET A 57 -10.11 -14.56 -3.60
CA MET A 57 -10.93 -13.36 -3.48
C MET A 57 -12.39 -13.71 -3.31
N GLN A 58 -13.07 -13.03 -2.39
CA GLN A 58 -14.52 -13.11 -2.23
C GLN A 58 -15.09 -11.69 -2.17
N THR A 59 -15.87 -11.34 -3.17
CA THR A 59 -16.39 -9.99 -3.40
C THR A 59 -17.86 -9.88 -3.02
N GLN A 60 -18.26 -8.72 -2.49
CA GLN A 60 -19.64 -8.34 -2.26
C GLN A 60 -19.88 -6.92 -2.78
N THR A 61 -20.91 -6.76 -3.63
CA THR A 61 -21.35 -5.45 -4.13
C THR A 61 -22.14 -4.70 -3.05
N THR A 62 -21.98 -3.39 -3.01
CA THR A 62 -22.70 -2.47 -2.12
C THR A 62 -23.38 -1.36 -2.94
N SER A 63 -24.19 -0.52 -2.28
CA SER A 63 -24.81 0.64 -2.93
C SER A 63 -23.81 1.77 -3.29
N TYR A 64 -22.59 1.72 -2.73
CA TYR A 64 -21.55 2.72 -2.92
C TYR A 64 -20.31 2.20 -3.64
N GLY A 65 -20.28 0.91 -4.01
CA GLY A 65 -19.13 0.28 -4.66
C GLY A 65 -19.08 -1.22 -4.37
N PHE A 66 -17.98 -1.68 -3.79
CA PHE A 66 -17.83 -3.07 -3.36
C PHE A 66 -16.78 -3.20 -2.24
N HIS A 67 -16.84 -4.30 -1.53
CA HIS A 67 -15.71 -4.76 -0.73
C HIS A 67 -15.38 -6.21 -1.07
N TYR A 68 -14.15 -6.61 -0.74
CA TYR A 68 -13.74 -8.00 -0.89
C TYR A 68 -12.84 -8.46 0.25
N ALA A 69 -12.90 -9.75 0.53
CA ALA A 69 -11.96 -10.43 1.39
C ALA A 69 -10.88 -11.10 0.54
N ALA A 70 -9.63 -10.76 0.79
CA ALA A 70 -8.47 -11.50 0.33
C ALA A 70 -8.13 -12.57 1.37
N ILE A 71 -8.47 -13.81 1.07
CA ILE A 71 -8.42 -14.96 1.97
C ILE A 71 -7.15 -15.72 1.72
N ARG A 72 -6.32 -15.87 2.76
CA ARG A 72 -5.05 -16.59 2.72
C ARG A 72 -4.99 -17.65 3.81
N ARG A 73 -4.20 -18.68 3.58
CA ARG A 73 -3.87 -19.66 4.60
C ARG A 73 -2.90 -19.02 5.62
N PRO A 74 -3.23 -19.01 6.92
CA PRO A 74 -2.35 -18.46 7.94
C PRO A 74 -1.18 -19.42 8.23
N ILE A 75 -0.11 -18.88 8.83
CA ILE A 75 1.04 -19.68 9.29
C ILE A 75 0.64 -20.60 10.45
N LYS A 76 -0.27 -20.14 11.32
CA LYS A 76 -0.77 -20.90 12.47
C LYS A 76 -2.26 -21.18 12.33
N ASN A 77 -2.67 -22.33 12.89
CA ASN A 77 -4.08 -22.76 12.94
C ASN A 77 -4.74 -22.84 11.54
N ALA A 78 -3.97 -23.21 10.52
CA ALA A 78 -4.41 -23.22 9.12
C ALA A 78 -5.59 -24.18 8.84
N ASP A 79 -5.84 -25.15 9.71
CA ASP A 79 -6.92 -26.13 9.58
C ASP A 79 -8.26 -25.61 10.14
N THR A 80 -8.23 -24.54 10.96
CA THR A 80 -9.40 -23.98 11.63
C THR A 80 -9.62 -22.51 11.39
N HIS A 81 -8.63 -21.80 10.83
CA HIS A 81 -8.65 -20.35 10.63
C HIS A 81 -8.27 -19.94 9.21
N ASN A 82 -8.73 -18.78 8.79
CA ASN A 82 -8.26 -18.07 7.60
C ASN A 82 -7.67 -16.72 8.01
N TYR A 83 -6.66 -16.28 7.29
CA TYR A 83 -6.17 -14.92 7.37
C TYR A 83 -6.88 -14.06 6.34
N LEU A 84 -7.62 -13.06 6.79
CA LEU A 84 -8.42 -12.17 5.95
C LEU A 84 -7.83 -10.77 5.92
N ARG A 85 -7.84 -10.18 4.72
CA ARG A 85 -7.65 -8.74 4.53
C ARG A 85 -8.85 -8.22 3.77
N ILE A 86 -9.56 -7.25 4.35
CA ILE A 86 -10.73 -6.64 3.72
C ILE A 86 -10.31 -5.32 3.08
N THR A 87 -10.57 -5.19 1.79
CA THR A 87 -10.42 -3.94 1.05
C THR A 87 -11.80 -3.44 0.67
N GLU A 88 -12.05 -2.16 0.81
CA GLU A 88 -13.31 -1.52 0.47
C GLU A 88 -13.08 -0.44 -0.58
N PHE A 89 -13.84 -0.52 -1.66
CA PHE A 89 -13.88 0.50 -2.70
C PHE A 89 -15.18 1.28 -2.59
N ILE A 90 -15.04 2.59 -2.39
CA ILE A 90 -16.16 3.54 -2.37
C ILE A 90 -16.03 4.41 -3.60
N ALA A 91 -16.92 4.16 -4.55
CA ALA A 91 -16.90 4.88 -5.83
C ALA A 91 -17.13 6.39 -5.63
N PRO A 92 -16.49 7.23 -6.45
CA PRO A 92 -15.55 6.85 -7.49
C PRO A 92 -14.07 6.87 -7.04
N TYR A 93 -13.71 7.43 -5.86
CA TYR A 93 -12.36 7.88 -5.59
C TYR A 93 -11.71 7.31 -4.32
N TYR A 94 -12.38 6.46 -3.56
CA TYR A 94 -11.88 6.02 -2.26
C TYR A 94 -11.57 4.54 -2.25
N SER A 95 -10.43 4.19 -1.66
CA SER A 95 -10.08 2.81 -1.34
C SER A 95 -9.61 2.73 0.10
N LEU A 96 -10.27 1.89 0.91
CA LEU A 96 -9.84 1.57 2.26
C LEU A 96 -9.04 0.27 2.19
N ILE A 97 -7.75 0.37 2.48
CA ILE A 97 -6.84 -0.78 2.42
C ILE A 97 -6.44 -1.21 3.83
N PRO A 98 -6.40 -2.51 4.12
CA PRO A 98 -6.08 -2.99 5.46
C PRO A 98 -4.57 -2.96 5.71
N PRO A 99 -4.01 -2.03 6.51
CA PRO A 99 -2.57 -1.98 6.78
C PRO A 99 -2.17 -2.99 7.85
N ASN A 100 -2.72 -2.84 9.04
CA ASN A 100 -2.54 -3.66 10.24
C ASN A 100 -3.77 -3.47 11.16
N ASN A 101 -3.71 -3.97 12.39
CA ASN A 101 -4.81 -3.83 13.35
C ASN A 101 -4.70 -2.59 14.26
N MET A 102 -3.69 -1.74 14.07
CA MET A 102 -3.41 -0.59 14.94
C MET A 102 -4.14 0.68 14.51
N TYR A 103 -4.27 0.90 13.22
CA TYR A 103 -4.92 2.07 12.61
C TYR A 103 -5.53 1.71 11.25
N ASN A 104 -6.38 2.56 10.75
CA ASN A 104 -7.00 2.41 9.43
C ASN A 104 -6.24 3.25 8.40
N VAL A 105 -6.35 2.85 7.13
CA VAL A 105 -5.76 3.56 6.01
C VAL A 105 -6.78 3.71 4.88
N ALA A 106 -6.83 4.90 4.32
CA ALA A 106 -7.58 5.14 3.09
C ALA A 106 -6.74 5.93 2.09
N SER A 107 -6.97 5.64 0.83
CA SER A 107 -6.52 6.44 -0.30
C SER A 107 -7.69 7.22 -0.88
N VAL A 108 -7.47 8.50 -1.19
CA VAL A 108 -8.40 9.31 -1.98
C VAL A 108 -7.68 9.70 -3.27
N ILE A 109 -8.22 9.24 -4.38
CA ILE A 109 -7.57 9.25 -5.69
C ILE A 109 -8.35 10.21 -6.58
N VAL A 110 -7.90 11.47 -6.65
CA VAL A 110 -8.64 12.54 -7.33
C VAL A 110 -7.97 12.86 -8.66
N PRO A 111 -8.65 12.65 -9.80
CA PRO A 111 -8.10 13.07 -11.10
C PRO A 111 -7.90 14.59 -11.13
N ILE A 112 -6.76 15.04 -11.60
CA ILE A 112 -6.50 16.44 -11.96
C ILE A 112 -6.81 16.63 -13.45
N ASP A 113 -6.31 15.70 -14.25
CA ASP A 113 -6.55 15.54 -15.67
C ASP A 113 -6.35 14.04 -16.05
N ASP A 114 -6.35 13.73 -17.35
CA ASP A 114 -6.25 12.33 -17.83
C ASP A 114 -4.90 11.65 -17.55
N VAL A 115 -3.87 12.42 -17.24
CA VAL A 115 -2.50 11.94 -17.05
C VAL A 115 -1.90 12.34 -15.70
N THR A 116 -2.66 12.97 -14.84
CA THR A 116 -2.21 13.46 -13.53
C THR A 116 -3.26 13.25 -12.46
N THR A 117 -2.84 12.70 -11.33
CA THR A 117 -3.72 12.40 -10.19
C THR A 117 -3.21 13.03 -8.90
N ALA A 118 -4.09 13.62 -8.11
CA ALA A 118 -3.83 13.98 -6.72
C ALA A 118 -4.15 12.77 -5.83
N PHE A 119 -3.13 12.09 -5.37
CA PHE A 119 -3.22 10.97 -4.45
C PHE A 119 -3.13 11.48 -3.01
N HIS A 120 -4.16 11.25 -2.21
CA HIS A 120 -4.16 11.53 -0.79
C HIS A 120 -4.11 10.22 -0.01
N PHE A 121 -3.21 10.14 0.96
CA PHE A 121 -3.04 8.96 1.80
C PHE A 121 -3.31 9.34 3.24
N ILE A 122 -4.29 8.66 3.86
CA ILE A 122 -4.85 9.02 5.14
C ILE A 122 -4.66 7.85 6.10
N ALA A 123 -4.08 8.11 7.27
CA ALA A 123 -4.09 7.18 8.38
C ALA A 123 -4.95 7.76 9.52
N TRP A 124 -5.82 6.94 10.11
CA TRP A 124 -6.60 7.33 11.28
C TRP A 124 -6.87 6.11 12.17
N GLY A 125 -7.20 6.36 13.42
CA GLY A 125 -7.49 5.29 14.38
C GLY A 125 -8.55 5.70 15.40
N PRO A 126 -8.93 4.77 16.27
CA PRO A 126 -9.77 5.09 17.42
C PRO A 126 -9.08 6.16 18.29
N ARG A 127 -9.88 6.93 19.03
CA ARG A 127 -9.36 8.05 19.87
C ARG A 127 -8.19 7.67 20.78
N ASN A 128 -8.14 6.42 21.22
CA ASN A 128 -7.07 5.88 22.09
C ASN A 128 -6.10 4.96 21.33
N GLY A 129 -6.16 4.93 20.01
CA GLY A 129 -5.29 4.11 19.17
C GLY A 129 -3.98 4.80 18.83
N THR A 130 -2.96 4.00 18.53
CA THR A 130 -1.68 4.52 18.04
C THR A 130 -1.79 4.80 16.54
N VAL A 131 -1.86 6.07 16.19
CA VAL A 131 -1.81 6.53 14.80
C VAL A 131 -0.45 7.17 14.57
N PRO A 132 0.22 6.94 13.43
CA PRO A 132 1.49 7.61 13.15
C PRO A 132 1.29 9.14 13.14
N SER A 133 2.26 9.86 13.64
CA SER A 133 2.33 11.32 13.50
C SER A 133 2.39 11.70 12.01
N THR A 134 2.10 12.95 11.70
CA THR A 134 2.19 13.44 10.32
C THR A 134 3.58 13.25 9.73
N GLU A 135 4.63 13.42 10.53
CA GLU A 135 6.02 13.25 10.10
C GLU A 135 6.34 11.77 9.84
N GLU A 136 5.99 10.88 10.74
CA GLU A 136 6.15 9.43 10.56
C GLU A 136 5.38 8.94 9.33
N TRP A 137 4.16 9.43 9.12
CA TRP A 137 3.34 9.07 7.97
C TRP A 137 3.94 9.56 6.65
N ARG A 138 4.46 10.80 6.61
CA ARG A 138 5.17 11.33 5.45
C ARG A 138 6.48 10.58 5.18
N LYS A 139 7.21 10.22 6.23
CA LYS A 139 8.44 9.42 6.10
C LYS A 139 8.14 8.04 5.53
N PHE A 140 7.14 7.34 6.07
CA PHE A 140 6.70 6.03 5.57
C PHE A 140 6.28 6.11 4.09
N ALA A 141 5.46 7.09 3.74
CA ALA A 141 4.92 7.23 2.38
C ALA A 141 5.89 7.91 1.40
N HIS A 142 7.12 8.25 1.83
CA HIS A 142 8.08 9.00 1.02
C HIS A 142 7.45 10.26 0.40
N ALA A 143 6.82 11.08 1.25
CA ALA A 143 6.12 12.30 0.87
C ALA A 143 6.59 13.52 1.67
N ARG A 144 7.84 13.53 2.13
CA ARG A 144 8.46 14.67 2.81
C ARG A 144 8.82 15.73 1.78
N LYS A 145 8.25 16.92 1.96
CA LYS A 145 8.47 18.04 1.08
C LYS A 145 9.93 18.49 1.09
N GLY A 146 10.51 18.71 -0.08
CA GLY A 146 11.92 19.06 -0.25
C GLY A 146 12.90 17.88 -0.15
N ILE A 147 12.41 16.66 0.13
CA ILE A 147 13.23 15.44 0.22
C ILE A 147 12.69 14.38 -0.75
N ASP A 148 11.44 13.99 -0.59
CA ASP A 148 10.81 12.91 -1.36
C ASP A 148 9.91 13.46 -2.47
N VAL A 149 9.35 14.66 -2.24
CA VAL A 149 8.53 15.41 -3.19
C VAL A 149 8.98 16.87 -3.27
N ASN A 150 8.78 17.49 -4.42
CA ASN A 150 9.10 18.89 -4.66
C ASN A 150 8.02 19.84 -4.08
N GLU A 151 8.17 21.15 -4.33
CA GLU A 151 7.23 22.19 -3.87
C GLU A 151 5.81 22.01 -4.43
N ARG A 152 5.63 21.32 -5.55
CA ARG A 152 4.35 21.00 -6.18
C ARG A 152 3.79 19.63 -5.79
N TRP A 153 4.43 18.94 -4.81
CA TRP A 153 4.08 17.60 -4.34
C TRP A 153 4.35 16.49 -5.37
N GLU A 154 5.15 16.75 -6.37
CA GLU A 154 5.56 15.77 -7.38
C GLU A 154 6.74 14.94 -6.85
N PRO A 155 6.74 13.60 -7.03
CA PRO A 155 7.82 12.74 -6.56
C PRO A 155 9.17 13.11 -7.18
N VAL A 156 10.24 13.01 -6.39
CA VAL A 156 11.62 13.11 -6.92
C VAL A 156 12.06 11.84 -7.66
N ARG A 157 11.36 10.73 -7.45
CA ARG A 157 11.55 9.46 -8.15
C ARG A 157 10.65 9.43 -9.37
N THR A 158 11.25 9.44 -10.55
CA THR A 158 10.55 9.57 -11.84
C THR A 158 11.03 8.53 -12.82
N ILE A 159 10.32 8.41 -13.95
CA ILE A 159 10.73 7.50 -15.04
C ILE A 159 12.10 7.90 -15.62
N GLU A 160 12.40 9.19 -15.68
CA GLU A 160 13.67 9.72 -16.24
C GLU A 160 14.87 9.32 -15.39
N ASN A 161 14.70 9.14 -14.10
CA ASN A 161 15.77 8.67 -13.21
C ASN A 161 15.62 7.20 -12.79
N ASN A 162 14.78 6.43 -13.53
CA ASN A 162 14.47 5.03 -13.25
C ASN A 162 14.00 4.81 -11.81
N PHE A 163 13.22 5.74 -11.24
CA PHE A 163 12.72 5.71 -9.87
C PHE A 163 13.81 5.53 -8.81
N LEU A 164 15.05 5.90 -9.12
CA LEU A 164 16.25 5.66 -8.30
C LEU A 164 16.39 4.18 -7.89
N GLN A 165 16.10 3.28 -8.81
CA GLN A 165 16.17 1.84 -8.59
C GLN A 165 17.62 1.36 -8.36
N ASP A 166 17.86 0.67 -7.26
CA ASP A 166 19.15 0.09 -6.90
C ASP A 166 19.28 -1.34 -7.45
N ARG A 167 19.99 -1.49 -8.56
CA ARG A 167 20.25 -2.78 -9.20
C ARG A 167 21.19 -3.67 -8.40
N GLN A 168 22.03 -3.11 -7.53
CA GLN A 168 22.88 -3.90 -6.63
C GLN A 168 22.04 -4.51 -5.51
N ALA A 169 21.13 -3.75 -4.91
CA ALA A 169 20.20 -4.30 -3.94
C ALA A 169 19.37 -5.46 -4.52
N MET A 170 18.96 -5.36 -5.79
CA MET A 170 18.26 -6.45 -6.48
C MET A 170 19.13 -7.72 -6.60
N LYS A 171 20.40 -7.59 -6.91
CA LYS A 171 21.33 -8.75 -6.96
C LYS A 171 21.53 -9.39 -5.59
N LEU A 172 21.33 -8.63 -4.51
CA LEU A 172 21.41 -9.09 -3.12
C LEU A 172 20.06 -9.58 -2.57
N GLY A 173 19.03 -9.68 -3.41
CA GLY A 173 17.75 -10.27 -3.06
C GLY A 173 16.60 -9.28 -2.80
N ASN A 174 16.82 -7.98 -2.94
CA ASN A 174 15.70 -7.02 -2.93
C ASN A 174 14.89 -7.17 -4.22
N PHE A 175 13.57 -7.35 -4.11
CA PHE A 175 12.72 -7.65 -5.25
C PHE A 175 12.68 -6.53 -6.29
N SER A 176 12.38 -5.31 -5.86
CA SER A 176 12.19 -4.17 -6.77
C SER A 176 13.42 -3.28 -6.94
N GLY A 177 14.33 -3.27 -5.96
CA GLY A 177 15.42 -2.29 -5.89
C GLY A 177 14.93 -0.86 -5.61
N ILE A 178 13.62 -0.65 -5.43
CA ILE A 178 13.02 0.65 -5.14
C ILE A 178 12.69 0.70 -3.65
N GLN A 179 13.21 1.71 -2.97
CA GLN A 179 13.04 1.88 -1.55
C GLN A 179 11.65 2.41 -1.22
N GLY A 180 10.95 1.74 -0.31
CA GLY A 180 9.67 2.16 0.26
C GLY A 180 8.46 1.70 -0.54
N ILE A 181 7.49 1.12 0.18
CA ILE A 181 6.25 0.54 -0.37
C ILE A 181 5.53 1.50 -1.33
N PRO A 182 5.21 2.75 -0.95
CA PRO A 182 4.50 3.65 -1.87
C PRO A 182 5.29 4.05 -3.12
N ASN A 183 6.63 4.10 -3.04
CA ASN A 183 7.46 4.37 -4.23
C ASN A 183 7.43 3.21 -5.23
N GLN A 184 7.36 1.97 -4.73
CA GLN A 184 7.22 0.78 -5.56
C GLN A 184 5.88 0.81 -6.31
N ASP A 185 4.81 1.16 -5.61
CA ASP A 185 3.48 1.33 -6.22
C ASP A 185 3.48 2.43 -7.28
N ILE A 186 4.01 3.61 -6.96
CA ILE A 186 4.09 4.74 -7.89
C ILE A 186 4.86 4.36 -9.17
N ALA A 187 5.97 3.61 -9.03
CA ALA A 187 6.72 3.16 -10.18
C ALA A 187 5.88 2.25 -11.09
N MET A 188 5.09 1.34 -10.51
CA MET A 188 4.18 0.48 -11.29
C MET A 188 3.07 1.28 -11.96
N TRP A 189 2.38 2.16 -11.24
CA TRP A 189 1.29 2.97 -11.81
C TRP A 189 1.73 3.87 -12.95
N VAL A 190 2.92 4.47 -12.84
CA VAL A 190 3.45 5.37 -13.87
C VAL A 190 3.97 4.63 -15.12
N THR A 191 4.30 3.34 -14.99
CA THR A 191 4.87 2.53 -16.09
C THR A 191 3.92 1.51 -16.68
N GLN A 192 2.70 1.43 -16.18
CA GLN A 192 1.63 0.52 -16.63
C GLN A 192 1.11 0.86 -18.02
#